data_d20b38711109b880b877f2c3a11027cd
#
_entry.id   d20b38711109b880b877f2c3a11027cd
#
_cell.length_a   1.000
_cell.length_b   1.000
_cell.length_c   1.000
_cell.angle_alpha   90.00
_cell.angle_beta   90.00
_cell.angle_gamma   90.00
#
_symmetry.space_group_name_H-M   'P 1'
#
loop_
_entity.id
_entity.type
_entity.pdbx_description
1 polymer ?
#
loop_
_entity_poly.entity_id
_entity_poly.type
_entity_poly.pdbx_seq_one_letter_code
_entity_poly.pdbx_strand_id
1 'polypeptide(L)'
;DSKTDRLFRSTLQYTQDRLLHMTDPLNKTHYRKTALSFKVRLQAALDLSPVRAVYAFRTALVLSCATLLVQYLGLPHGKWLLFTLASVSLPYADDVPAKMKKRILATITGGILSVVIYSLIPSPAGRTAAMMLSGYLSFYFTDYRETFACSTIGALGGAVFMGSFGFQAVGSMFLIRLGYILAGAAAAYILNCIILPYSRAKATRQLWKKYKSVTELLDKICRSESMDSQLYYHLVIQAYLLEEKLSQNADLEKWKEFPGLLTIYQEKIRKA
;
A
#
# COMPACT_ATOMS: atom_id res chain seq x y z
N ASP A 1 -17.16 2.68 29.74
CA ASP A 1 -16.36 1.69 28.99
C ASP A 1 -16.11 2.17 27.58
N SER A 2 -14.88 2.62 27.33
CA SER A 2 -14.49 3.03 26.01
C SER A 2 -14.43 1.78 25.10
N LYS A 3 -14.63 1.97 23.81
CA LYS A 3 -14.52 0.93 22.78
C LYS A 3 -13.14 0.26 22.80
N THR A 4 -12.12 1.03 23.10
CA THR A 4 -10.73 0.61 23.29
C THR A 4 -10.57 -0.34 24.48
N ASP A 5 -11.28 -0.09 25.60
CA ASP A 5 -11.22 -0.96 26.78
C ASP A 5 -11.82 -2.33 26.50
N ARG A 6 -12.89 -2.41 25.73
CA ARG A 6 -13.52 -3.69 25.35
C ARG A 6 -12.61 -4.52 24.46
N LEU A 7 -11.98 -3.88 23.46
CA LEU A 7 -10.99 -4.55 22.62
C LEU A 7 -9.80 -5.04 23.45
N PHE A 8 -9.28 -4.20 24.32
CA PHE A 8 -8.15 -4.53 25.19
C PHE A 8 -8.49 -5.72 26.10
N ARG A 9 -9.67 -5.72 26.73
CA ARG A 9 -10.15 -6.84 27.55
C ARG A 9 -10.28 -8.13 26.71
N SER A 10 -10.90 -8.05 25.53
CA SER A 10 -11.04 -9.21 24.64
C SER A 10 -9.69 -9.77 24.19
N THR A 11 -8.74 -8.90 23.90
CA THR A 11 -7.39 -9.31 23.52
C THR A 11 -6.64 -9.95 24.69
N LEU A 12 -6.75 -9.39 25.89
CA LEU A 12 -6.17 -9.97 27.10
C LEU A 12 -6.78 -11.33 27.42
N GLN A 13 -8.11 -11.46 27.39
CA GLN A 13 -8.79 -12.73 27.62
C GLN A 13 -8.41 -13.78 26.60
N TYR A 14 -8.33 -13.42 25.31
CA TYR A 14 -7.84 -14.32 24.27
C TYR A 14 -6.40 -14.78 24.52
N THR A 15 -5.51 -13.86 24.92
CA THR A 15 -4.12 -14.17 25.21
C THR A 15 -3.99 -15.06 26.44
N GLN A 16 -4.76 -14.75 27.49
CA GLN A 16 -4.82 -15.56 28.71
C GLN A 16 -5.35 -16.98 28.44
N ASP A 17 -6.43 -17.10 27.69
CA ASP A 17 -7.01 -18.39 27.29
C ASP A 17 -5.99 -19.22 26.48
N ARG A 18 -5.30 -18.58 25.55
CA ARG A 18 -4.22 -19.19 24.75
C ARG A 18 -3.06 -19.67 25.62
N LEU A 19 -2.62 -18.87 26.58
CA LEU A 19 -1.51 -19.23 27.48
C LEU A 19 -1.88 -20.36 28.43
N LEU A 20 -3.09 -20.31 29.01
CA LEU A 20 -3.55 -21.34 29.93
C LEU A 20 -3.74 -22.72 29.27
N HIS A 21 -4.16 -22.73 28.00
CA HIS A 21 -4.46 -23.97 27.28
C HIS A 21 -3.32 -24.39 26.29
N MET A 22 -2.19 -23.68 26.28
CA MET A 22 -1.12 -23.94 25.33
C MET A 22 -0.45 -25.30 25.51
N THR A 23 -0.45 -25.83 26.74
CA THR A 23 0.14 -27.12 27.13
C THR A 23 -0.89 -28.24 27.34
N ASP A 24 -2.18 -27.95 27.20
CA ASP A 24 -3.24 -28.93 27.47
C ASP A 24 -3.41 -29.92 26.29
N PRO A 25 -3.21 -31.23 26.47
CA PRO A 25 -3.45 -32.24 25.44
C PRO A 25 -4.91 -32.27 24.94
N LEU A 26 -5.88 -31.83 25.75
CA LEU A 26 -7.26 -31.63 25.35
C LEU A 26 -7.43 -30.54 24.29
N ASN A 27 -6.51 -29.59 24.22
CA ASN A 27 -6.52 -28.53 23.22
C ASN A 27 -6.39 -29.08 21.78
N LYS A 28 -5.65 -30.17 21.58
CA LYS A 28 -5.58 -30.86 20.28
C LYS A 28 -6.92 -31.44 19.84
N THR A 29 -7.74 -31.89 20.79
CA THR A 29 -9.08 -32.42 20.51
C THR A 29 -10.12 -31.31 20.34
N HIS A 30 -9.97 -30.19 21.04
CA HIS A 30 -10.82 -29.01 20.89
C HIS A 30 -10.61 -28.35 19.51
N TYR A 31 -9.35 -28.21 19.06
CA TYR A 31 -9.03 -27.78 17.70
C TYR A 31 -9.52 -28.71 16.58
N ARG A 32 -9.66 -30.01 16.87
CA ARG A 32 -10.22 -30.99 15.93
C ARG A 32 -11.74 -30.93 15.81
N LYS A 33 -12.43 -30.47 16.86
CA LYS A 33 -13.91 -30.45 16.91
C LYS A 33 -14.54 -29.21 16.26
N THR A 34 -13.79 -28.17 15.97
CA THR A 34 -14.32 -27.12 15.08
C THR A 34 -14.56 -27.73 13.72
N ALA A 35 -15.81 -28.07 13.43
CA ALA A 35 -16.29 -28.63 12.17
C ALA A 35 -16.20 -27.60 10.99
N LEU A 36 -15.22 -26.72 11.03
CA LEU A 36 -14.92 -25.81 9.94
C LEU A 36 -14.32 -26.65 8.81
N SER A 37 -15.05 -26.75 7.72
CA SER A 37 -14.58 -27.35 6.47
C SER A 37 -13.18 -26.82 6.14
N PHE A 38 -12.30 -27.69 5.61
CA PHE A 38 -10.97 -27.32 5.13
C PHE A 38 -11.01 -26.06 4.24
N LYS A 39 -12.07 -25.93 3.43
CA LYS A 39 -12.31 -24.74 2.60
C LYS A 39 -12.43 -23.46 3.41
N VAL A 40 -13.13 -23.48 4.55
CA VAL A 40 -13.31 -22.32 5.43
C VAL A 40 -12.01 -21.98 6.14
N ARG A 41 -11.24 -22.98 6.58
CA ARG A 41 -9.90 -22.78 7.17
C ARG A 41 -8.92 -22.20 6.17
N LEU A 42 -8.92 -22.72 4.95
CA LEU A 42 -8.09 -22.22 3.86
C LEU A 42 -8.49 -20.78 3.50
N GLN A 43 -9.78 -20.51 3.43
CA GLN A 43 -10.30 -19.17 3.16
C GLN A 43 -9.97 -18.16 4.27
N ALA A 44 -9.98 -18.59 5.52
CA ALA A 44 -9.56 -17.76 6.67
C ALA A 44 -8.03 -17.54 6.68
N ALA A 45 -7.25 -18.58 6.36
CA ALA A 45 -5.79 -18.48 6.27
C ALA A 45 -5.34 -17.65 5.04
N LEU A 46 -6.06 -17.77 3.94
CA LEU A 46 -5.86 -17.00 2.70
C LEU A 46 -6.70 -15.72 2.69
N ASP A 47 -7.03 -15.15 3.84
CA ASP A 47 -7.74 -13.87 3.93
C ASP A 47 -6.87 -12.72 3.36
N LEU A 48 -6.53 -12.88 2.10
CA LEU A 48 -5.90 -11.86 1.29
C LEU A 48 -6.89 -10.71 1.18
N SER A 49 -6.51 -9.58 1.77
CA SER A 49 -7.28 -8.35 1.55
C SER A 49 -7.47 -8.18 0.04
N PRO A 50 -8.71 -8.08 -0.47
CA PRO A 50 -8.96 -7.93 -1.91
C PRO A 50 -8.16 -6.80 -2.53
N VAL A 51 -7.93 -5.72 -1.76
CA VAL A 51 -7.08 -4.58 -2.14
C VAL A 51 -5.65 -5.02 -2.42
N ARG A 52 -5.06 -5.82 -1.50
CA ARG A 52 -3.68 -6.30 -1.64
C ARG A 52 -3.53 -7.26 -2.81
N ALA A 53 -4.47 -8.19 -2.98
CA ALA A 53 -4.45 -9.16 -4.07
C ALA A 53 -4.56 -8.46 -5.44
N VAL A 54 -5.52 -7.54 -5.60
CA VAL A 54 -5.68 -6.78 -6.85
C VAL A 54 -4.47 -5.91 -7.13
N TYR A 55 -3.94 -5.24 -6.11
CA TYR A 55 -2.74 -4.40 -6.24
C TYR A 55 -1.52 -5.23 -6.63
N ALA A 56 -1.27 -6.35 -5.96
CA ALA A 56 -0.13 -7.22 -6.25
C ALA A 56 -0.21 -7.79 -7.67
N PHE A 57 -1.37 -8.32 -8.07
CA PHE A 57 -1.57 -8.85 -9.43
C PHE A 57 -1.36 -7.76 -10.49
N ARG A 58 -1.99 -6.61 -10.30
CA ARG A 58 -1.89 -5.48 -11.23
C ARG A 58 -0.45 -4.98 -11.37
N THR A 59 0.23 -4.78 -10.24
CA THR A 59 1.61 -4.29 -10.23
C THR A 59 2.58 -5.32 -10.84
N ALA A 60 2.43 -6.60 -10.51
CA ALA A 60 3.23 -7.67 -11.10
C ALA A 60 3.04 -7.73 -12.62
N LEU A 61 1.79 -7.74 -13.10
CA LEU A 61 1.48 -7.78 -14.52
C LEU A 61 2.11 -6.58 -15.26
N VAL A 62 1.88 -5.38 -14.75
CA VAL A 62 2.37 -4.13 -15.36
C VAL A 62 3.89 -4.09 -15.43
N LEU A 63 4.57 -4.42 -14.33
CA LEU A 63 6.03 -4.41 -14.28
C LEU A 63 6.64 -5.51 -15.15
N SER A 64 6.06 -6.70 -15.17
CA SER A 64 6.54 -7.78 -16.03
C SER A 64 6.41 -7.41 -17.51
N CYS A 65 5.24 -6.93 -17.94
CA CYS A 65 5.03 -6.48 -19.32
C CYS A 65 5.97 -5.31 -19.70
N ALA A 66 6.13 -4.33 -18.80
CA ALA A 66 7.02 -3.20 -19.05
C ALA A 66 8.49 -3.64 -19.09
N THR A 67 8.92 -4.58 -18.27
CA THR A 67 10.29 -5.12 -18.29
C THR A 67 10.56 -5.85 -19.60
N LEU A 68 9.64 -6.70 -20.04
CA LEU A 68 9.74 -7.38 -21.34
C LEU A 68 9.83 -6.37 -22.49
N LEU A 69 8.98 -5.33 -22.46
CA LEU A 69 9.00 -4.27 -23.48
C LEU A 69 10.33 -3.53 -23.51
N VAL A 70 10.85 -3.13 -22.33
CA VAL A 70 12.14 -2.42 -22.21
C VAL A 70 13.28 -3.28 -22.74
N GLN A 71 13.28 -4.59 -22.41
CA GLN A 71 14.30 -5.52 -22.88
C GLN A 71 14.18 -5.80 -24.39
N TYR A 72 12.97 -6.05 -24.88
CA TYR A 72 12.71 -6.32 -26.29
C TYR A 72 13.09 -5.15 -27.20
N LEU A 73 12.78 -3.93 -26.79
CA LEU A 73 13.11 -2.72 -27.53
C LEU A 73 14.56 -2.22 -27.29
N GLY A 74 15.30 -2.85 -26.38
CA GLY A 74 16.66 -2.44 -26.03
C GLY A 74 16.75 -0.99 -25.54
N LEU A 75 15.74 -0.51 -24.78
CA LEU A 75 15.64 0.89 -24.41
C LEU A 75 16.77 1.33 -23.47
N PRO A 76 17.66 2.24 -23.87
CA PRO A 76 18.70 2.75 -22.99
C PRO A 76 18.04 3.48 -21.81
N HIS A 77 18.52 3.22 -20.59
CA HIS A 77 17.95 3.79 -19.35
C HIS A 77 16.48 3.43 -19.06
N GLY A 78 15.93 2.38 -19.68
CA GLY A 78 14.54 1.94 -19.49
C GLY A 78 14.16 1.66 -18.03
N LYS A 79 15.14 1.46 -17.14
CA LYS A 79 14.94 1.36 -15.68
C LYS A 79 14.15 2.54 -15.12
N TRP A 80 14.29 3.74 -15.67
CA TRP A 80 13.56 4.93 -15.19
C TRP A 80 12.06 4.84 -15.46
N LEU A 81 11.67 4.20 -16.56
CA LEU A 81 10.27 3.90 -16.84
C LEU A 81 9.72 2.91 -15.83
N LEU A 82 10.45 1.83 -15.55
CA LEU A 82 10.03 0.80 -14.57
C LEU A 82 9.88 1.37 -13.16
N PHE A 83 10.86 2.16 -12.70
CA PHE A 83 10.77 2.85 -11.41
C PHE A 83 9.58 3.82 -11.34
N THR A 84 9.24 4.46 -12.43
CA THR A 84 8.08 5.36 -12.46
C THR A 84 6.78 4.57 -12.39
N LEU A 85 6.64 3.51 -13.18
CA LEU A 85 5.51 2.60 -13.12
C LEU A 85 5.30 2.06 -11.71
N ALA A 86 6.36 1.53 -11.08
CA ALA A 86 6.30 1.00 -9.72
C ALA A 86 5.90 2.08 -8.69
N SER A 87 6.50 3.27 -8.79
CA SER A 87 6.29 4.33 -7.80
C SER A 87 4.93 5.03 -7.91
N VAL A 88 4.34 5.08 -9.10
CA VAL A 88 3.05 5.75 -9.36
C VAL A 88 1.89 4.77 -9.23
N SER A 89 2.12 3.48 -9.44
CA SER A 89 1.09 2.46 -9.20
C SER A 89 0.75 2.39 -7.71
N LEU A 90 -0.52 2.63 -7.39
CA LEU A 90 -1.04 2.67 -6.01
C LEU A 90 -2.18 1.66 -5.86
N PRO A 91 -2.47 1.20 -4.63
CA PRO A 91 -3.60 0.32 -4.36
C PRO A 91 -4.93 0.88 -4.87
N TYR A 92 -5.15 2.18 -4.71
CA TYR A 92 -6.36 2.86 -5.15
C TYR A 92 -6.10 3.73 -6.39
N ALA A 93 -6.97 3.59 -7.38
CA ALA A 93 -6.91 4.38 -8.61
C ALA A 93 -7.08 5.89 -8.35
N ASP A 94 -7.86 6.22 -7.32
CA ASP A 94 -8.17 7.62 -6.95
C ASP A 94 -6.92 8.42 -6.54
N ASP A 95 -5.91 7.77 -5.99
CA ASP A 95 -4.67 8.41 -5.51
C ASP A 95 -3.61 8.56 -6.61
N VAL A 96 -3.74 7.83 -7.72
CA VAL A 96 -2.75 7.78 -8.81
C VAL A 96 -2.53 9.13 -9.48
N PRO A 97 -3.57 9.94 -9.84
CA PRO A 97 -3.35 11.23 -10.50
C PRO A 97 -2.59 12.23 -9.63
N ALA A 98 -2.86 12.26 -8.33
CA ALA A 98 -2.18 13.16 -7.40
C ALA A 98 -0.68 12.78 -7.28
N LYS A 99 -0.37 11.48 -7.16
CA LYS A 99 1.00 11.00 -7.08
C LYS A 99 1.76 11.18 -8.40
N MET A 100 1.08 10.99 -9.53
CA MET A 100 1.63 11.25 -10.86
C MET A 100 2.08 12.71 -11.01
N LYS A 101 1.22 13.67 -10.64
CA LYS A 101 1.56 15.10 -10.65
C LYS A 101 2.78 15.40 -9.78
N LYS A 102 2.81 14.89 -8.55
CA LYS A 102 3.95 15.05 -7.65
C LYS A 102 5.24 14.46 -8.25
N ARG A 103 5.17 13.31 -8.92
CA ARG A 103 6.31 12.66 -9.55
C ARG A 103 6.89 13.47 -10.71
N ILE A 104 6.02 13.99 -11.60
CA ILE A 104 6.43 14.82 -12.74
C ILE A 104 7.06 16.11 -12.23
N LEU A 105 6.42 16.83 -11.30
CA LEU A 105 6.96 18.05 -10.71
C LEU A 105 8.31 17.83 -10.01
N ALA A 106 8.44 16.75 -9.24
CA ALA A 106 9.71 16.37 -8.61
C ALA A 106 10.82 16.16 -9.60
N THR A 107 10.51 15.55 -10.75
CA THR A 107 11.51 15.32 -11.81
C THR A 107 11.90 16.61 -12.51
N ILE A 108 10.95 17.49 -12.79
CA ILE A 108 11.23 18.79 -13.41
C ILE A 108 12.09 19.63 -12.48
N THR A 109 11.69 19.79 -11.22
CA THR A 109 12.44 20.60 -10.25
C THR A 109 13.83 20.01 -9.97
N GLY A 110 13.91 18.70 -9.70
CA GLY A 110 15.19 18.02 -9.48
C GLY A 110 16.10 18.01 -10.72
N GLY A 111 15.52 17.90 -11.92
CA GLY A 111 16.27 17.96 -13.18
C GLY A 111 16.85 19.33 -13.44
N ILE A 112 16.08 20.40 -13.29
CA ILE A 112 16.56 21.79 -13.43
C ILE A 112 17.67 22.06 -12.40
N LEU A 113 17.44 21.71 -11.14
CA LEU A 113 18.46 21.86 -10.09
C LEU A 113 19.72 21.06 -10.39
N SER A 114 19.60 19.85 -10.95
CA SER A 114 20.76 19.06 -11.39
C SER A 114 21.61 19.80 -12.44
N VAL A 115 20.97 20.33 -13.47
CA VAL A 115 21.66 21.06 -14.53
C VAL A 115 22.39 22.26 -13.93
N VAL A 116 21.76 23.04 -13.06
CA VAL A 116 22.36 24.21 -12.41
C VAL A 116 23.53 23.78 -11.50
N ILE A 117 23.32 22.85 -10.59
CA ILE A 117 24.33 22.42 -9.61
C ILE A 117 25.57 21.87 -10.35
N TYR A 118 25.39 20.98 -11.28
CA TYR A 118 26.51 20.37 -11.99
C TYR A 118 27.18 21.29 -13.01
N SER A 119 26.49 22.36 -13.43
CA SER A 119 27.11 23.44 -14.21
C SER A 119 28.03 24.33 -13.37
N LEU A 120 27.63 24.61 -12.13
CA LEU A 120 28.38 25.46 -11.20
C LEU A 120 29.58 24.75 -10.58
N ILE A 121 29.55 23.41 -10.48
CA ILE A 121 30.61 22.62 -9.85
C ILE A 121 31.48 21.94 -10.92
N PRO A 122 32.66 22.49 -11.27
CA PRO A 122 33.51 21.91 -12.31
C PRO A 122 34.29 20.68 -11.82
N SER A 123 34.61 20.58 -10.53
CA SER A 123 35.48 19.55 -10.00
C SER A 123 34.76 18.19 -9.85
N PRO A 124 35.39 17.05 -10.23
CA PRO A 124 34.78 15.73 -10.04
C PRO A 124 34.44 15.40 -8.59
N ALA A 125 35.32 15.76 -7.64
CA ALA A 125 35.09 15.56 -6.21
C ALA A 125 33.89 16.35 -5.70
N GLY A 126 33.74 17.62 -6.15
CA GLY A 126 32.58 18.43 -5.78
C GLY A 126 31.26 17.88 -6.33
N ARG A 127 31.27 17.33 -7.54
CA ARG A 127 30.09 16.67 -8.15
C ARG A 127 29.69 15.42 -7.39
N THR A 128 30.67 14.60 -6.99
CA THR A 128 30.42 13.43 -6.14
C THR A 128 29.86 13.84 -4.78
N ALA A 129 30.43 14.88 -4.16
CA ALA A 129 29.90 15.41 -2.92
C ALA A 129 28.46 15.93 -3.05
N ALA A 130 28.12 16.63 -4.14
CA ALA A 130 26.75 17.08 -4.43
C ALA A 130 25.78 15.92 -4.61
N MET A 131 26.21 14.83 -5.26
CA MET A 131 25.42 13.59 -5.39
C MET A 131 25.14 12.96 -4.04
N MET A 132 26.15 12.80 -3.19
CA MET A 132 26.02 12.23 -1.84
C MET A 132 25.12 13.10 -0.97
N LEU A 133 25.33 14.42 -1.02
CA LEU A 133 24.51 15.38 -0.28
C LEU A 133 23.04 15.32 -0.71
N SER A 134 22.77 15.25 -2.00
CA SER A 134 21.39 15.13 -2.50
C SER A 134 20.73 13.83 -2.06
N GLY A 135 21.49 12.74 -2.04
CA GLY A 135 21.03 11.44 -1.49
C GLY A 135 20.70 11.55 -0.01
N TYR A 136 21.58 12.18 0.77
CA TYR A 136 21.36 12.39 2.22
C TYR A 136 20.14 13.27 2.47
N LEU A 137 20.02 14.40 1.78
CA LEU A 137 18.89 15.31 1.92
C LEU A 137 17.55 14.66 1.54
N SER A 138 17.55 13.67 0.66
CA SER A 138 16.32 12.94 0.31
C SER A 138 15.68 12.22 1.50
N PHE A 139 16.45 11.86 2.53
CA PHE A 139 15.92 11.24 3.76
C PHE A 139 15.37 12.26 4.77
N TYR A 140 15.74 13.53 4.62
CA TYR A 140 15.28 14.59 5.51
C TYR A 140 13.88 15.09 5.16
N PHE A 141 13.50 15.01 3.90
CA PHE A 141 12.21 15.49 3.44
C PHE A 141 11.12 14.44 3.63
N THR A 142 9.99 14.85 4.16
CA THR A 142 8.80 14.01 4.35
C THR A 142 7.85 14.07 3.15
N ASP A 143 7.85 15.20 2.40
CA ASP A 143 7.02 15.27 1.19
C ASP A 143 7.68 14.52 0.03
N TYR A 144 6.87 13.70 -0.61
CA TYR A 144 7.24 12.92 -1.78
C TYR A 144 7.90 13.75 -2.90
N ARG A 145 7.42 14.97 -3.13
CA ARG A 145 7.95 15.86 -4.17
C ARG A 145 9.41 16.24 -3.91
N GLU A 146 9.73 16.63 -2.72
CA GLU A 146 11.07 17.07 -2.30
C GLU A 146 12.06 15.91 -2.27
N THR A 147 11.64 14.79 -1.67
CA THR A 147 12.42 13.54 -1.63
C THR A 147 12.81 13.09 -3.03
N PHE A 148 11.86 13.08 -3.97
CA PHE A 148 12.14 12.64 -5.34
C PHE A 148 12.88 13.70 -6.19
N ALA A 149 12.77 14.98 -5.86
CA ALA A 149 13.61 16.01 -6.49
C ALA A 149 15.08 15.78 -6.12
N CYS A 150 15.40 15.60 -4.85
CA CYS A 150 16.74 15.26 -4.38
C CYS A 150 17.25 13.94 -4.98
N SER A 151 16.43 12.90 -4.98
CA SER A 151 16.74 11.63 -5.62
C SER A 151 16.99 11.76 -7.13
N THR A 152 16.36 12.71 -7.81
CA THR A 152 16.57 12.98 -9.23
C THR A 152 17.96 13.60 -9.47
N ILE A 153 18.40 14.50 -8.58
CA ILE A 153 19.74 15.09 -8.64
C ILE A 153 20.81 14.00 -8.55
N GLY A 154 20.71 13.14 -7.54
CA GLY A 154 21.65 12.02 -7.36
C GLY A 154 21.63 11.03 -8.53
N ALA A 155 20.44 10.70 -9.05
CA ALA A 155 20.31 9.75 -10.15
C ALA A 155 20.83 10.29 -11.49
N LEU A 156 20.67 11.57 -11.78
CA LEU A 156 21.24 12.20 -12.98
C LEU A 156 22.77 12.30 -12.86
N GLY A 157 23.28 12.70 -11.70
CA GLY A 157 24.71 12.69 -11.44
C GLY A 157 25.31 11.29 -11.62
N GLY A 158 24.71 10.27 -11.03
CA GLY A 158 25.15 8.89 -11.20
C GLY A 158 25.13 8.42 -12.64
N ALA A 159 24.08 8.73 -13.40
CA ALA A 159 23.98 8.32 -14.79
C ALA A 159 25.05 8.98 -15.68
N VAL A 160 25.38 10.24 -15.43
CA VAL A 160 26.36 11.00 -16.23
C VAL A 160 27.80 10.68 -15.84
N PHE A 161 28.09 10.67 -14.53
CA PHE A 161 29.48 10.56 -14.07
C PHE A 161 29.99 9.13 -13.93
N MET A 162 29.07 8.17 -13.64
CA MET A 162 29.43 6.75 -13.61
C MET A 162 29.36 6.08 -14.97
N GLY A 163 28.65 6.67 -15.94
CA GLY A 163 28.49 6.14 -17.30
C GLY A 163 29.50 6.64 -18.33
N SER A 164 30.60 7.26 -17.94
CA SER A 164 31.61 7.83 -18.86
C SER A 164 31.09 8.94 -19.78
N PHE A 165 29.95 9.50 -19.50
CA PHE A 165 29.37 10.63 -20.23
C PHE A 165 29.96 11.95 -19.74
N GLY A 166 30.33 12.83 -20.67
CA GLY A 166 30.84 14.16 -20.33
C GLY A 166 29.78 15.08 -19.71
N PHE A 167 30.26 16.16 -19.10
CA PHE A 167 29.41 17.14 -18.38
C PHE A 167 28.27 17.72 -19.24
N GLN A 168 28.49 17.92 -20.54
CA GLN A 168 27.45 18.43 -21.45
C GLN A 168 26.25 17.51 -21.61
N ALA A 169 26.35 16.26 -21.12
CA ALA A 169 25.28 15.29 -21.22
C ALA A 169 24.22 15.40 -20.10
N VAL A 170 24.40 16.23 -19.07
CA VAL A 170 23.43 16.34 -17.97
C VAL A 170 22.06 16.80 -18.46
N GLY A 171 22.01 17.81 -19.32
CA GLY A 171 20.77 18.33 -19.89
C GLY A 171 20.05 17.29 -20.77
N SER A 172 20.80 16.60 -21.65
CA SER A 172 20.24 15.55 -22.50
C SER A 172 19.73 14.36 -21.67
N MET A 173 20.48 13.95 -20.64
CA MET A 173 20.05 12.90 -19.70
C MET A 173 18.79 13.29 -18.91
N PHE A 174 18.67 14.57 -18.53
CA PHE A 174 17.46 15.08 -17.92
C PHE A 174 16.25 14.95 -18.86
N LEU A 175 16.39 15.32 -20.13
CA LEU A 175 15.30 15.20 -21.11
C LEU A 175 14.90 13.74 -21.34
N ILE A 176 15.87 12.83 -21.48
CA ILE A 176 15.63 11.39 -21.59
C ILE A 176 14.87 10.88 -20.36
N ARG A 177 15.34 11.25 -19.16
CA ARG A 177 14.68 10.87 -17.92
C ARG A 177 13.25 11.40 -17.83
N LEU A 178 13.04 12.66 -18.20
CA LEU A 178 11.71 13.28 -18.23
C LEU A 178 10.77 12.53 -19.18
N GLY A 179 11.26 12.18 -20.39
CA GLY A 179 10.51 11.39 -21.35
C GLY A 179 10.06 10.02 -20.79
N TYR A 180 10.97 9.26 -20.15
CA TYR A 180 10.62 7.99 -19.52
C TYR A 180 9.66 8.15 -18.36
N ILE A 181 9.75 9.23 -17.58
CA ILE A 181 8.85 9.49 -16.47
C ILE A 181 7.46 9.86 -16.97
N LEU A 182 7.37 10.67 -18.02
CA LEU A 182 6.09 11.00 -18.65
C LEU A 182 5.43 9.74 -19.25
N ALA A 183 6.19 8.94 -19.99
CA ALA A 183 5.70 7.68 -20.56
C ALA A 183 5.27 6.69 -19.47
N GLY A 184 6.09 6.52 -18.42
CA GLY A 184 5.76 5.65 -17.29
C GLY A 184 4.56 6.14 -16.49
N ALA A 185 4.43 7.44 -16.28
CA ALA A 185 3.28 8.03 -15.60
C ALA A 185 1.99 7.89 -16.42
N ALA A 186 2.04 8.12 -17.73
CA ALA A 186 0.92 7.92 -18.62
C ALA A 186 0.49 6.43 -18.65
N ALA A 187 1.43 5.51 -18.79
CA ALA A 187 1.16 4.08 -18.75
C ALA A 187 0.56 3.67 -17.39
N ALA A 188 1.12 4.15 -16.28
CA ALA A 188 0.57 3.89 -14.94
C ALA A 188 -0.86 4.42 -14.81
N TYR A 189 -1.15 5.61 -15.31
CA TYR A 189 -2.50 6.18 -15.29
C TYR A 189 -3.48 5.34 -16.11
N ILE A 190 -3.14 5.01 -17.35
CA ILE A 190 -4.00 4.20 -18.23
C ILE A 190 -4.29 2.85 -17.57
N LEU A 191 -3.27 2.17 -17.07
CA LEU A 191 -3.44 0.84 -16.49
C LEU A 191 -4.21 0.85 -15.16
N ASN A 192 -3.93 1.82 -14.28
CA ASN A 192 -4.54 1.86 -12.95
C ASN A 192 -5.92 2.53 -12.94
N CYS A 193 -6.19 3.49 -13.82
CA CYS A 193 -7.44 4.25 -13.81
C CYS A 193 -8.42 3.83 -14.90
N ILE A 194 -7.93 3.29 -16.03
CA ILE A 194 -8.79 2.96 -17.19
C ILE A 194 -8.95 1.44 -17.34
N ILE A 195 -7.84 0.67 -17.42
CA ILE A 195 -7.89 -0.76 -17.73
C ILE A 195 -8.29 -1.58 -16.50
N LEU A 196 -7.64 -1.36 -15.36
CA LEU A 196 -7.86 -2.13 -14.14
C LEU A 196 -8.19 -1.20 -12.95
N PRO A 197 -9.28 -0.42 -13.01
CA PRO A 197 -9.61 0.52 -11.95
C PRO A 197 -10.03 -0.20 -10.68
N TYR A 198 -9.40 0.15 -9.57
CA TYR A 198 -9.82 -0.28 -8.25
C TYR A 198 -9.95 0.95 -7.35
N SER A 199 -11.19 1.46 -7.26
CA SER A 199 -11.49 2.68 -6.50
C SER A 199 -11.55 2.41 -5.00
N ARG A 200 -11.33 3.45 -4.21
CA ARG A 200 -11.50 3.42 -2.75
C ARG A 200 -12.94 3.04 -2.39
N ALA A 201 -13.93 3.61 -3.07
CA ALA A 201 -15.34 3.29 -2.88
C ALA A 201 -15.66 1.80 -3.06
N LYS A 202 -15.04 1.14 -4.05
CA LYS A 202 -15.17 -0.31 -4.25
C LYS A 202 -14.58 -1.10 -3.08
N ALA A 203 -13.41 -0.67 -2.59
CA ALA A 203 -12.77 -1.27 -1.43
C ALA A 203 -13.62 -1.11 -0.16
N THR A 204 -14.15 0.08 0.09
CA THR A 204 -15.02 0.38 1.23
C THR A 204 -16.28 -0.47 1.21
N ARG A 205 -16.93 -0.62 0.05
CA ARG A 205 -18.10 -1.51 -0.09
C ARG A 205 -17.76 -2.98 0.21
N GLN A 206 -16.59 -3.45 -0.20
CA GLN A 206 -16.14 -4.82 0.10
C GLN A 206 -15.83 -4.99 1.60
N LEU A 207 -15.15 -4.01 2.21
CA LEU A 207 -14.92 -4.01 3.66
C LEU A 207 -16.23 -3.99 4.43
N TRP A 208 -17.22 -3.20 3.99
CA TRP A 208 -18.55 -3.16 4.60
C TRP A 208 -19.27 -4.50 4.52
N LYS A 209 -19.25 -5.16 3.36
CA LYS A 209 -19.82 -6.50 3.21
C LYS A 209 -19.16 -7.51 4.14
N LYS A 210 -17.83 -7.44 4.28
CA LYS A 210 -17.07 -8.31 5.18
C LYS A 210 -17.41 -8.03 6.64
N TYR A 211 -17.49 -6.76 7.03
CA TYR A 211 -17.88 -6.35 8.38
C TYR A 211 -19.27 -6.89 8.75
N LYS A 212 -20.22 -6.73 7.84
CA LYS A 212 -21.58 -7.27 8.00
C LYS A 212 -21.58 -8.80 8.19
N SER A 213 -20.83 -9.51 7.37
CA SER A 213 -20.72 -10.98 7.48
C SER A 213 -20.07 -11.42 8.80
N VAL A 214 -19.04 -10.71 9.26
CA VAL A 214 -18.36 -10.99 10.53
C VAL A 214 -19.31 -10.74 11.72
N THR A 215 -20.07 -9.63 11.70
CA THR A 215 -21.03 -9.32 12.77
C THR A 215 -22.20 -10.28 12.80
N GLU A 216 -22.71 -10.73 11.65
CA GLU A 216 -23.75 -11.76 11.57
C GLU A 216 -23.27 -13.14 12.08
N LEU A 217 -22.00 -13.48 11.79
CA LEU A 217 -21.39 -14.70 12.30
C LEU A 217 -21.19 -14.63 13.82
N LEU A 218 -20.77 -13.47 14.32
CA LEU A 218 -20.62 -13.22 15.75
C LEU A 218 -21.97 -13.41 16.49
N ASP A 219 -23.05 -12.81 15.97
CA ASP A 219 -24.40 -12.96 16.52
C ASP A 219 -24.85 -14.44 16.56
N LYS A 220 -24.55 -15.21 15.50
CA LYS A 220 -24.87 -16.65 15.48
C LYS A 220 -24.09 -17.45 16.51
N ILE A 221 -22.81 -17.13 16.73
CA ILE A 221 -21.99 -17.83 17.72
C ILE A 221 -22.47 -17.50 19.13
N CYS A 222 -22.81 -16.24 19.41
CA CYS A 222 -23.33 -15.85 20.72
C CYS A 222 -24.67 -16.50 21.08
N ARG A 223 -25.47 -16.89 20.08
CA ARG A 223 -26.74 -17.60 20.26
C ARG A 223 -26.59 -19.12 20.27
N SER A 224 -25.42 -19.64 19.98
CA SER A 224 -25.15 -21.08 19.97
C SER A 224 -24.95 -21.62 21.38
N GLU A 225 -25.51 -22.80 21.69
CA GLU A 225 -25.36 -23.47 22.99
C GLU A 225 -23.90 -23.84 23.32
N SER A 226 -23.06 -23.99 22.32
CA SER A 226 -21.62 -24.24 22.48
C SER A 226 -20.81 -23.11 21.88
N MET A 227 -20.42 -22.17 22.73
CA MET A 227 -19.60 -21.03 22.31
C MET A 227 -18.14 -21.44 22.13
N ASP A 228 -17.60 -21.35 20.91
CA ASP A 228 -16.15 -21.47 20.65
C ASP A 228 -15.48 -20.15 21.02
N SER A 229 -14.87 -20.10 22.20
CA SER A 229 -14.24 -18.89 22.75
C SER A 229 -13.16 -18.34 21.82
N GLN A 230 -12.39 -19.19 21.13
CA GLN A 230 -11.32 -18.73 20.24
C GLN A 230 -11.88 -18.08 18.98
N LEU A 231 -12.91 -18.67 18.40
CA LEU A 231 -13.58 -18.11 17.23
C LEU A 231 -14.27 -16.79 17.60
N TYR A 232 -14.89 -16.72 18.76
CA TYR A 232 -15.50 -15.50 19.29
C TYR A 232 -14.49 -14.35 19.38
N TYR A 233 -13.37 -14.55 20.09
CA TYR A 233 -12.35 -13.51 20.23
C TYR A 233 -11.72 -13.10 18.90
N HIS A 234 -11.49 -14.08 18.02
CA HIS A 234 -10.98 -13.79 16.69
C HIS A 234 -11.92 -12.89 15.88
N LEU A 235 -13.22 -13.17 15.93
CA LEU A 235 -14.23 -12.37 15.23
C LEU A 235 -14.41 -10.98 15.84
N VAL A 236 -14.32 -10.85 17.17
CA VAL A 236 -14.36 -9.55 17.84
C VAL A 236 -13.19 -8.68 17.40
N ILE A 237 -11.97 -9.23 17.38
CA ILE A 237 -10.78 -8.53 16.92
C ILE A 237 -10.90 -8.15 15.42
N GLN A 238 -11.39 -9.08 14.61
CA GLN A 238 -11.62 -8.82 13.18
C GLN A 238 -12.67 -7.73 12.96
N ALA A 239 -13.78 -7.76 13.68
CA ALA A 239 -14.83 -6.74 13.60
C ALA A 239 -14.28 -5.35 13.95
N TYR A 240 -13.47 -5.24 15.01
CA TYR A 240 -12.83 -3.99 15.41
C TYR A 240 -11.88 -3.46 14.33
N LEU A 241 -10.98 -4.31 13.81
CA LEU A 241 -10.03 -3.90 12.77
C LEU A 241 -10.72 -3.49 11.46
N LEU A 242 -11.83 -4.15 11.11
CA LEU A 242 -12.64 -3.78 9.95
C LEU A 242 -13.34 -2.44 10.16
N GLU A 243 -13.85 -2.21 11.36
CA GLU A 243 -14.52 -0.97 11.74
C GLU A 243 -13.58 0.22 11.70
N GLU A 244 -12.36 0.08 12.21
CA GLU A 244 -11.33 1.13 12.14
C GLU A 244 -10.99 1.49 10.69
N LYS A 245 -10.77 0.48 9.84
CA LYS A 245 -10.50 0.69 8.41
C LYS A 245 -11.68 1.32 7.67
N LEU A 246 -12.90 0.93 8.02
CA LEU A 246 -14.12 1.50 7.46
C LEU A 246 -14.29 2.95 7.86
N SER A 247 -14.03 3.29 9.13
CA SER A 247 -14.08 4.67 9.61
C SER A 247 -13.08 5.56 8.85
N GLN A 248 -11.82 5.12 8.73
CA GLN A 248 -10.80 5.84 7.97
C GLN A 248 -11.20 6.06 6.50
N ASN A 249 -11.75 5.04 5.85
CA ASN A 249 -12.19 5.16 4.46
C ASN A 249 -13.45 6.04 4.32
N ALA A 250 -14.41 5.93 5.26
CA ALA A 250 -15.63 6.73 5.26
C ALA A 250 -15.35 8.22 5.43
N ASP A 251 -14.38 8.58 6.26
CA ASP A 251 -13.92 9.96 6.44
C ASP A 251 -13.32 10.51 5.14
N LEU A 252 -12.48 9.73 4.46
CA LEU A 252 -11.86 10.10 3.18
C LEU A 252 -12.89 10.22 2.05
N GLU A 253 -13.92 9.39 2.05
CA GLU A 253 -14.99 9.39 1.05
C GLU A 253 -16.15 10.33 1.41
N LYS A 254 -16.12 10.94 2.60
CA LYS A 254 -17.20 11.80 3.15
C LYS A 254 -18.55 11.05 3.18
N TRP A 255 -18.52 9.78 3.59
CA TRP A 255 -19.73 8.95 3.67
C TRP A 255 -20.55 9.31 4.90
N LYS A 256 -21.53 10.20 4.73
CA LYS A 256 -22.33 10.80 5.80
C LYS A 256 -23.20 9.81 6.59
N GLU A 257 -23.67 8.74 5.95
CA GLU A 257 -24.55 7.73 6.57
C GLU A 257 -23.78 6.69 7.38
N PHE A 258 -22.46 6.61 7.22
CA PHE A 258 -21.65 5.58 7.85
C PHE A 258 -21.75 5.54 9.39
N PRO A 259 -21.71 6.67 10.12
CA PRO A 259 -21.82 6.64 11.58
C PRO A 259 -23.12 6.02 12.08
N GLY A 260 -24.26 6.34 11.43
CA GLY A 260 -25.57 5.76 11.76
C GLY A 260 -25.64 4.25 11.50
N LEU A 261 -25.14 3.81 10.35
CA LEU A 261 -25.07 2.39 10.01
C LEU A 261 -24.16 1.62 10.98
N LEU A 262 -23.03 2.21 11.34
CA LEU A 262 -22.10 1.61 12.29
C LEU A 262 -22.74 1.41 13.66
N THR A 263 -23.44 2.41 14.18
CA THR A 263 -24.13 2.35 15.47
C THR A 263 -25.15 1.21 15.52
N ILE A 264 -25.93 1.02 14.45
CA ILE A 264 -26.92 -0.07 14.36
C ILE A 264 -26.23 -1.45 14.50
N TYR A 265 -25.08 -1.66 13.83
CA TYR A 265 -24.36 -2.94 13.91
C TYR A 265 -23.63 -3.12 15.24
N GLN A 266 -23.12 -2.04 15.84
CA GLN A 266 -22.54 -2.07 17.19
C GLN A 266 -23.59 -2.46 18.26
N GLU A 267 -24.81 -1.94 18.14
CA GLU A 267 -25.89 -2.31 19.04
C GLU A 267 -26.29 -3.79 18.89
N LYS A 268 -26.28 -4.33 17.68
CA LYS A 268 -26.51 -5.78 17.47
C LYS A 268 -25.48 -6.63 18.19
N ILE A 269 -24.19 -6.29 18.07
CA ILE A 269 -23.11 -7.00 18.76
C ILE A 269 -23.25 -6.85 20.29
N ARG A 270 -23.69 -5.69 20.76
CA ARG A 270 -23.87 -5.44 22.21
C ARG A 270 -25.05 -6.20 22.83
N LYS A 271 -26.06 -6.51 22.01
CA LYS A 271 -27.25 -7.26 22.44
C LYS A 271 -27.08 -8.78 22.29
N ALA A 272 -26.09 -9.23 21.53
CA ALA A 272 -25.72 -10.62 21.40
C ALA A 272 -24.76 -11.05 22.51
#